data_913ee38a2f50a1691d6a5a75329f11aa
#
_entry.id   913ee38a2f50a1691d6a5a75329f11aa
#
_cell.length_a   1.000
_cell.length_b   1.000
_cell.length_c   1.000
_cell.angle_alpha   90.00
_cell.angle_beta   90.00
_cell.angle_gamma   90.00
#
_symmetry.space_group_name_H-M   'P 1'
#
loop_
_entity.id
_entity.type
_entity.pdbx_description
1 polymer ?
#
loop_
_entity_poly.entity_id
_entity_poly.type
_entity_poly.pdbx_seq_one_letter_code
_entity_poly.pdbx_strand_id
1 'polypeptide(L)'
;MKRIATAAAALLLCLCADAQLMKTPRGSEDFKIGVAGYSYRSFTLEQTLEYLKSIDVHYLSIKSWWLPLDATEEQMDALKAKCAEYGVEGYILGPIYMNSEAEVDAAFDYAARYGSDMFIGVPAYELLDYTIQKVAETGIRVAIHTHGPDGAPFPDIRKVAEMVKDPGLGVGCCMDLGHCVRMGEDIAKDIKKYRKWIYDIHIKDESEATLAGQTMEMGHGVVDFKPVVKALRKIGYKGVISFEFEKDGNDPHQGVAESIGYLRGVLDSTK
;
A
#
# COMPACT_ATOMS: atom_id res chain seq x y z
N MET A 1 56.54 27.11 -22.85
CA MET A 1 55.86 25.98 -22.21
C MET A 1 54.97 26.45 -21.05
N LYS A 2 53.81 27.02 -21.34
CA LYS A 2 52.78 27.39 -20.34
C LYS A 2 51.50 27.72 -21.13
N ARG A 3 50.74 26.70 -21.58
CA ARG A 3 49.37 26.88 -22.14
C ARG A 3 48.67 25.54 -22.39
N ILE A 4 48.73 24.54 -21.48
CA ILE A 4 47.97 23.28 -21.61
C ILE A 4 47.29 22.82 -20.27
N ALA A 5 47.25 23.69 -19.26
CA ALA A 5 46.69 23.29 -17.96
C ALA A 5 45.27 23.79 -17.66
N THR A 6 44.59 24.49 -18.59
CA THR A 6 43.30 25.15 -18.30
C THR A 6 42.08 24.52 -18.97
N ALA A 7 42.23 23.46 -19.78
CA ALA A 7 41.09 22.82 -20.47
C ALA A 7 40.53 21.58 -19.72
N ALA A 8 41.28 21.01 -18.79
CA ALA A 8 40.83 19.80 -18.07
C ALA A 8 39.92 20.08 -16.86
N ALA A 9 39.95 21.29 -16.30
CA ALA A 9 39.14 21.65 -15.12
C ALA A 9 37.69 22.04 -15.46
N ALA A 10 37.43 22.45 -16.72
CA ALA A 10 36.06 22.82 -17.14
C ALA A 10 35.19 21.66 -17.55
N LEU A 11 35.76 20.48 -17.90
CA LEU A 11 35.00 19.30 -18.29
C LEU A 11 34.54 18.46 -17.11
N LEU A 12 35.18 18.55 -15.94
CA LEU A 12 34.76 17.86 -14.73
C LEU A 12 33.62 18.56 -13.98
N LEU A 13 33.38 19.84 -14.21
CA LEU A 13 32.27 20.59 -13.58
C LEU A 13 30.92 20.43 -14.29
N CYS A 14 30.91 20.01 -15.56
CA CYS A 14 29.66 19.74 -16.28
C CYS A 14 29.05 18.35 -15.95
N LEU A 15 29.82 17.38 -15.45
CA LEU A 15 29.31 16.06 -15.11
C LEU A 15 28.68 15.98 -13.72
N CYS A 16 28.89 16.99 -12.87
CA CYS A 16 28.26 17.07 -11.54
C CYS A 16 26.95 17.86 -11.53
N ALA A 17 26.58 18.56 -12.62
CA ALA A 17 25.35 19.34 -12.67
C ALA A 17 24.10 18.52 -13.07
N ASP A 18 24.29 17.38 -13.76
CA ASP A 18 23.16 16.54 -14.18
C ASP A 18 22.69 15.54 -13.12
N ALA A 19 23.46 15.31 -12.05
CA ALA A 19 23.09 14.43 -10.94
C ALA A 19 22.12 15.09 -9.93
N GLN A 20 21.82 16.37 -10.08
CA GLN A 20 20.99 17.13 -9.11
C GLN A 20 19.57 17.42 -9.60
N LEU A 21 19.16 16.85 -10.72
CA LEU A 21 17.83 17.07 -11.33
C LEU A 21 16.84 15.90 -11.16
N MET A 22 17.18 14.89 -10.37
CA MET A 22 16.17 13.97 -9.85
C MET A 22 15.57 14.60 -8.59
N LYS A 23 14.79 15.66 -8.77
CA LYS A 23 13.92 16.15 -7.70
C LYS A 23 12.89 15.07 -7.45
N THR A 24 12.77 14.64 -6.19
CA THR A 24 11.63 13.86 -5.69
C THR A 24 10.35 14.34 -6.38
N PRO A 25 9.54 13.47 -6.97
CA PRO A 25 8.31 13.88 -7.64
C PRO A 25 7.49 14.75 -6.70
N ARG A 26 7.07 15.91 -7.19
CA ARG A 26 6.25 16.85 -6.41
C ARG A 26 4.99 16.11 -5.95
N GLY A 27 4.58 16.31 -4.69
CA GLY A 27 3.37 15.71 -4.11
C GLY A 27 3.60 14.50 -3.21
N SER A 28 4.76 13.82 -3.31
CA SER A 28 5.08 12.65 -2.48
C SER A 28 5.87 12.97 -1.19
N GLU A 29 6.20 14.24 -0.95
CA GLU A 29 7.05 14.64 0.20
C GLU A 29 6.39 14.35 1.55
N ASP A 30 5.03 14.34 1.62
CA ASP A 30 4.28 14.11 2.85
C ASP A 30 3.82 12.65 3.01
N PHE A 31 3.74 11.90 1.91
CA PHE A 31 3.18 10.55 1.87
C PHE A 31 4.07 9.58 1.12
N LYS A 32 4.12 8.36 1.60
CA LYS A 32 4.67 7.22 0.88
C LYS A 32 3.61 6.71 -0.08
N ILE A 33 3.89 6.75 -1.39
CA ILE A 33 3.00 6.20 -2.41
C ILE A 33 3.45 4.79 -2.76
N GLY A 34 2.54 3.84 -2.68
CA GLY A 34 2.75 2.45 -3.02
C GLY A 34 1.73 1.92 -4.01
N VAL A 35 1.91 0.66 -4.38
CA VAL A 35 0.94 -0.11 -5.15
C VAL A 35 0.64 -1.42 -4.42
N ALA A 36 -0.64 -1.76 -4.30
CA ALA A 36 -1.07 -3.05 -3.81
C ALA A 36 -0.76 -4.13 -4.86
N GLY A 37 -0.07 -5.19 -4.45
CA GLY A 37 0.39 -6.23 -5.36
C GLY A 37 -0.73 -6.90 -6.16
N TYR A 38 -1.97 -6.83 -5.69
CA TYR A 38 -3.12 -7.35 -6.44
C TYR A 38 -3.32 -6.68 -7.80
N SER A 39 -2.91 -5.43 -7.95
CA SER A 39 -2.92 -4.71 -9.23
C SER A 39 -2.15 -5.45 -10.33
N TYR A 40 -1.13 -6.21 -9.95
CA TYR A 40 -0.25 -6.95 -10.85
C TYR A 40 -0.38 -8.47 -10.70
N ARG A 41 -1.59 -8.96 -10.42
CA ARG A 41 -1.88 -10.39 -10.13
C ARG A 41 -1.55 -11.36 -11.25
N SER A 42 -1.40 -10.88 -12.48
CA SER A 42 -1.03 -11.67 -13.66
C SER A 42 0.45 -11.53 -14.06
N PHE A 43 1.26 -10.80 -13.27
CA PHE A 43 2.65 -10.46 -13.61
C PHE A 43 3.64 -11.10 -12.64
N THR A 44 4.84 -11.39 -13.15
CA THR A 44 5.96 -11.78 -12.27
C THR A 44 6.38 -10.60 -11.40
N LEU A 45 7.07 -10.90 -10.29
CA LEU A 45 7.64 -9.85 -9.44
C LEU A 45 8.55 -8.91 -10.25
N GLU A 46 9.43 -9.46 -11.10
CA GLU A 46 10.39 -8.68 -11.88
C GLU A 46 9.69 -7.71 -12.84
N GLN A 47 8.69 -8.19 -13.61
CA GLN A 47 7.88 -7.34 -14.48
C GLN A 47 7.19 -6.21 -13.68
N THR A 48 6.64 -6.55 -12.51
CA THR A 48 6.01 -5.57 -11.62
C THR A 48 7.01 -4.51 -11.17
N LEU A 49 8.20 -4.92 -10.73
CA LEU A 49 9.24 -4.01 -10.27
C LEU A 49 9.76 -3.08 -11.38
N GLU A 50 9.91 -3.59 -12.61
CA GLU A 50 10.26 -2.78 -13.79
C GLU A 50 9.23 -1.65 -14.00
N TYR A 51 7.94 -1.98 -13.89
CA TYR A 51 6.87 -0.98 -14.03
C TYR A 51 6.87 0.04 -12.91
N LEU A 52 6.94 -0.42 -11.65
CA LEU A 52 6.99 0.50 -10.50
C LEU A 52 8.15 1.47 -10.60
N LYS A 53 9.34 0.99 -11.01
CA LYS A 53 10.49 1.83 -11.27
C LYS A 53 10.23 2.86 -12.37
N SER A 54 9.55 2.47 -13.46
CA SER A 54 9.26 3.37 -14.59
C SER A 54 8.34 4.54 -14.22
N ILE A 55 7.49 4.36 -13.21
CA ILE A 55 6.55 5.38 -12.70
C ILE A 55 6.98 5.96 -11.35
N ASP A 56 8.21 5.68 -10.91
CA ASP A 56 8.82 6.19 -9.67
C ASP A 56 7.97 5.88 -8.43
N VAL A 57 7.55 4.62 -8.30
CA VAL A 57 6.86 4.09 -7.11
C VAL A 57 7.80 3.16 -6.35
N HIS A 58 7.92 3.38 -5.03
CA HIS A 58 8.95 2.75 -4.20
C HIS A 58 8.40 1.78 -3.15
N TYR A 59 7.08 1.57 -3.07
CA TYR A 59 6.45 0.69 -2.07
C TYR A 59 5.50 -0.29 -2.76
N LEU A 60 5.62 -1.58 -2.40
CA LEU A 60 4.81 -2.67 -2.94
C LEU A 60 4.31 -3.56 -1.81
N SER A 61 3.01 -3.86 -1.76
CA SER A 61 2.53 -4.94 -0.91
C SER A 61 2.82 -6.30 -1.56
N ILE A 62 3.42 -7.21 -0.80
CA ILE A 62 3.87 -8.51 -1.30
C ILE A 62 2.76 -9.54 -1.19
N LYS A 63 2.47 -10.22 -2.28
CA LYS A 63 1.43 -11.23 -2.39
C LYS A 63 2.02 -12.64 -2.37
N SER A 64 1.20 -13.60 -1.92
CA SER A 64 1.61 -15.00 -1.75
C SER A 64 2.01 -15.73 -3.05
N TRP A 65 1.59 -15.26 -4.20
CA TRP A 65 2.06 -15.83 -5.48
C TRP A 65 3.50 -15.43 -5.85
N TRP A 66 4.04 -14.35 -5.29
CA TRP A 66 5.46 -13.99 -5.41
C TRP A 66 6.30 -14.52 -4.27
N LEU A 67 5.70 -14.64 -3.08
CA LEU A 67 6.35 -15.16 -1.88
C LEU A 67 5.34 -16.00 -1.09
N PRO A 68 5.33 -17.33 -1.24
CA PRO A 68 4.42 -18.21 -0.51
C PRO A 68 4.64 -18.15 1.00
N LEU A 69 3.62 -18.49 1.79
CA LEU A 69 3.70 -18.44 3.25
C LEU A 69 4.75 -19.40 3.83
N ASP A 70 5.03 -20.49 3.11
CA ASP A 70 6.06 -21.48 3.44
C ASP A 70 7.44 -21.17 2.84
N ALA A 71 7.62 -19.97 2.24
CA ALA A 71 8.90 -19.55 1.68
C ALA A 71 10.02 -19.62 2.72
N THR A 72 11.21 -20.04 2.28
CA THR A 72 12.40 -20.06 3.14
C THR A 72 12.95 -18.66 3.37
N GLU A 73 13.76 -18.48 4.40
CA GLU A 73 14.45 -17.20 4.66
C GLU A 73 15.30 -16.75 3.45
N GLU A 74 15.97 -17.70 2.75
CA GLU A 74 16.73 -17.41 1.54
C GLU A 74 15.84 -16.87 0.41
N GLN A 75 14.62 -17.40 0.25
CA GLN A 75 13.65 -16.89 -0.72
C GLN A 75 13.14 -15.50 -0.34
N MET A 76 12.91 -15.26 0.96
CA MET A 76 12.53 -13.95 1.47
C MET A 76 13.62 -12.91 1.25
N ASP A 77 14.87 -13.25 1.53
CA ASP A 77 16.01 -12.37 1.33
C ASP A 77 16.28 -12.12 -0.17
N ALA A 78 16.12 -13.14 -1.01
CA ALA A 78 16.21 -12.98 -2.46
C ALA A 78 15.14 -12.04 -3.01
N LEU A 79 13.88 -12.12 -2.51
CA LEU A 79 12.82 -11.20 -2.90
C LEU A 79 13.13 -9.76 -2.45
N LYS A 80 13.59 -9.56 -1.20
CA LYS A 80 13.96 -8.23 -0.70
C LYS A 80 15.11 -7.63 -1.50
N ALA A 81 16.14 -8.45 -1.81
CA ALA A 81 17.26 -8.02 -2.63
C ALA A 81 16.79 -7.63 -4.04
N LYS A 82 15.91 -8.43 -4.65
CA LYS A 82 15.33 -8.13 -5.95
C LYS A 82 14.55 -6.82 -5.92
N CYS A 83 13.68 -6.60 -4.92
CA CYS A 83 12.98 -5.33 -4.77
C CYS A 83 13.96 -4.14 -4.66
N ALA A 84 15.02 -4.29 -3.86
CA ALA A 84 16.04 -3.25 -3.67
C ALA A 84 16.80 -2.88 -4.96
N GLU A 85 17.06 -3.84 -5.86
CA GLU A 85 17.67 -3.58 -7.19
C GLU A 85 16.86 -2.59 -8.03
N TYR A 86 15.55 -2.57 -7.83
CA TYR A 86 14.63 -1.66 -8.53
C TYR A 86 14.28 -0.41 -7.71
N GLY A 87 14.84 -0.26 -6.50
CA GLY A 87 14.54 0.84 -5.60
C GLY A 87 13.14 0.75 -4.97
N VAL A 88 12.61 -0.46 -4.85
CA VAL A 88 11.29 -0.74 -4.28
C VAL A 88 11.45 -1.45 -2.95
N GLU A 89 10.61 -1.10 -1.98
CA GLU A 89 10.47 -1.79 -0.69
C GLU A 89 9.21 -2.66 -0.72
N GLY A 90 9.37 -3.96 -0.47
CA GLY A 90 8.25 -4.83 -0.12
C GLY A 90 7.80 -4.51 1.31
N TYR A 91 6.99 -3.47 1.47
CA TYR A 91 6.74 -2.82 2.77
C TYR A 91 5.78 -3.59 3.69
N ILE A 92 4.92 -4.43 3.12
CA ILE A 92 3.89 -5.18 3.85
C ILE A 92 3.52 -6.47 3.11
N LEU A 93 3.11 -7.49 3.86
CA LEU A 93 2.66 -8.77 3.33
C LEU A 93 1.12 -8.83 3.31
N GLY A 94 0.53 -9.49 2.34
CA GLY A 94 -0.91 -9.76 2.32
C GLY A 94 -1.71 -9.04 1.22
N PRO A 95 -3.06 -9.05 1.37
CA PRO A 95 -3.89 -9.67 2.40
C PRO A 95 -3.73 -11.20 2.54
N ILE A 96 -3.67 -11.67 3.79
CA ILE A 96 -3.62 -13.09 4.14
C ILE A 96 -4.95 -13.47 4.81
N TYR A 97 -5.68 -14.41 4.21
CA TYR A 97 -6.92 -14.92 4.77
C TYR A 97 -6.60 -15.98 5.82
N MET A 98 -7.31 -15.93 6.97
CA MET A 98 -7.07 -16.79 8.12
C MET A 98 -8.41 -17.36 8.60
N ASN A 99 -8.67 -18.64 8.30
CA ASN A 99 -9.92 -19.34 8.59
C ASN A 99 -9.76 -20.44 9.65
N SER A 100 -8.56 -20.57 10.22
CA SER A 100 -8.24 -21.48 11.33
C SER A 100 -7.11 -20.89 12.18
N GLU A 101 -6.98 -21.36 13.44
CA GLU A 101 -5.87 -20.99 14.32
C GLU A 101 -4.51 -21.33 13.68
N ALA A 102 -4.40 -22.45 12.98
CA ALA A 102 -3.18 -22.85 12.27
C ALA A 102 -2.82 -21.85 11.15
N GLU A 103 -3.81 -21.29 10.43
CA GLU A 103 -3.56 -20.25 9.42
C GLU A 103 -3.18 -18.92 10.07
N VAL A 104 -3.73 -18.60 11.23
CA VAL A 104 -3.28 -17.43 12.02
C VAL A 104 -1.82 -17.61 12.42
N ASP A 105 -1.47 -18.77 13.01
CA ASP A 105 -0.09 -19.07 13.41
C ASP A 105 0.88 -18.98 12.20
N ALA A 106 0.50 -19.55 11.07
CA ALA A 106 1.30 -19.51 9.84
C ALA A 106 1.51 -18.07 9.33
N ALA A 107 0.50 -17.21 9.41
CA ALA A 107 0.60 -15.82 9.01
C ALA A 107 1.58 -15.02 9.90
N PHE A 108 1.51 -15.24 11.21
CA PHE A 108 2.43 -14.59 12.15
C PHE A 108 3.87 -15.10 12.02
N ASP A 109 4.08 -16.43 11.84
CA ASP A 109 5.39 -17.00 11.56
C ASP A 109 5.97 -16.43 10.25
N TYR A 110 5.18 -16.38 9.21
CA TYR A 110 5.58 -15.80 7.92
C TYR A 110 6.01 -14.33 8.06
N ALA A 111 5.22 -13.51 8.76
CA ALA A 111 5.56 -12.12 9.01
C ALA A 111 6.84 -11.97 9.83
N ALA A 112 7.02 -12.82 10.87
CA ALA A 112 8.23 -12.84 11.70
C ALA A 112 9.47 -13.20 10.89
N ARG A 113 9.41 -14.26 10.08
CA ARG A 113 10.54 -14.69 9.20
C ARG A 113 10.86 -13.64 8.14
N TYR A 114 9.86 -12.96 7.61
CA TYR A 114 10.07 -11.83 6.68
C TYR A 114 10.69 -10.62 7.39
N GLY A 115 10.57 -10.51 8.71
CA GLY A 115 11.02 -9.37 9.49
C GLY A 115 10.05 -8.17 9.42
N SER A 116 8.76 -8.44 9.20
CA SER A 116 7.72 -7.42 9.19
C SER A 116 7.12 -7.23 10.58
N ASP A 117 6.92 -5.99 11.00
CA ASP A 117 6.24 -5.64 12.26
C ASP A 117 4.72 -5.54 12.09
N MET A 118 4.22 -5.70 10.86
CA MET A 118 2.80 -5.65 10.52
C MET A 118 2.54 -6.41 9.22
N PHE A 119 1.38 -7.05 9.13
CA PHE A 119 0.88 -7.60 7.86
C PHE A 119 -0.61 -7.26 7.65
N ILE A 120 -1.05 -7.30 6.41
CA ILE A 120 -2.47 -7.19 6.08
C ILE A 120 -3.09 -8.57 6.21
N GLY A 121 -4.09 -8.70 7.10
CA GLY A 121 -4.75 -9.96 7.39
C GLY A 121 -6.26 -9.87 7.27
N VAL A 122 -6.92 -11.01 7.06
CA VAL A 122 -8.39 -11.14 7.04
C VAL A 122 -8.76 -12.35 7.90
N PRO A 123 -8.77 -12.24 9.23
CA PRO A 123 -9.20 -13.34 10.10
C PRO A 123 -10.71 -13.53 9.98
N ALA A 124 -11.18 -14.78 10.09
CA ALA A 124 -12.57 -15.04 10.34
C ALA A 124 -12.99 -14.39 11.68
N TYR A 125 -14.26 -14.02 11.85
CA TYR A 125 -14.71 -13.30 13.04
C TYR A 125 -14.39 -14.05 14.35
N GLU A 126 -14.60 -15.35 14.35
CA GLU A 126 -14.33 -16.23 15.48
C GLU A 126 -12.84 -16.35 15.86
N LEU A 127 -11.95 -15.98 14.96
CA LEU A 127 -10.49 -16.00 15.17
C LEU A 127 -9.93 -14.65 15.61
N LEU A 128 -10.75 -13.61 15.73
CA LEU A 128 -10.28 -12.28 16.07
C LEU A 128 -9.60 -12.25 17.45
N ASP A 129 -10.19 -12.87 18.47
CA ASP A 129 -9.62 -12.93 19.81
C ASP A 129 -8.29 -13.69 19.81
N TYR A 130 -8.20 -14.79 19.06
CA TYR A 130 -6.95 -15.53 18.88
C TYR A 130 -5.89 -14.69 18.14
N THR A 131 -6.29 -13.96 17.10
CA THR A 131 -5.41 -13.02 16.39
C THR A 131 -4.87 -11.94 17.31
N ILE A 132 -5.72 -11.36 18.19
CA ILE A 132 -5.30 -10.37 19.20
C ILE A 132 -4.32 -10.98 20.20
N GLN A 133 -4.55 -12.23 20.64
CA GLN A 133 -3.60 -12.95 21.49
C GLN A 133 -2.24 -13.09 20.79
N LYS A 134 -2.19 -13.50 19.53
CA LYS A 134 -0.94 -13.63 18.76
C LYS A 134 -0.21 -12.29 18.59
N VAL A 135 -0.95 -11.19 18.42
CA VAL A 135 -0.35 -9.84 18.43
C VAL A 135 0.33 -9.56 19.78
N ALA A 136 -0.33 -9.89 20.90
CA ALA A 136 0.24 -9.68 22.23
C ALA A 136 1.50 -10.54 22.48
N GLU A 137 1.53 -11.77 21.94
CA GLU A 137 2.65 -12.70 22.06
C GLU A 137 3.86 -12.28 21.23
N THR A 138 3.64 -11.79 20.01
CA THR A 138 4.70 -11.56 19.00
C THR A 138 5.10 -10.10 18.85
N GLY A 139 4.21 -9.17 19.20
CA GLY A 139 4.35 -7.75 18.89
C GLY A 139 4.08 -7.39 17.41
N ILE A 140 3.80 -8.38 16.55
CA ILE A 140 3.48 -8.16 15.13
C ILE A 140 2.02 -7.70 15.02
N ARG A 141 1.81 -6.58 14.38
CA ARG A 141 0.48 -5.97 14.21
C ARG A 141 -0.28 -6.54 13.02
N VAL A 142 -1.60 -6.43 13.06
CA VAL A 142 -2.47 -6.85 11.96
C VAL A 142 -3.30 -5.66 11.46
N ALA A 143 -3.18 -5.35 10.18
CA ALA A 143 -4.05 -4.43 9.47
C ALA A 143 -5.15 -5.23 8.77
N ILE A 144 -6.37 -5.25 9.32
CA ILE A 144 -7.49 -5.98 8.73
C ILE A 144 -7.92 -5.29 7.45
N HIS A 145 -7.87 -6.01 6.31
CA HIS A 145 -8.33 -5.49 5.03
C HIS A 145 -9.86 -5.49 4.96
N THR A 146 -10.43 -4.35 4.57
CA THR A 146 -11.88 -4.20 4.39
C THR A 146 -12.26 -4.44 2.93
N HIS A 147 -13.33 -5.22 2.69
CA HIS A 147 -13.75 -5.64 1.35
C HIS A 147 -15.14 -5.12 0.96
N GLY A 148 -15.74 -4.24 1.76
CA GLY A 148 -17.06 -3.66 1.48
C GLY A 148 -18.14 -4.72 1.29
N PRO A 149 -18.91 -4.63 0.19
CA PRO A 149 -20.06 -5.50 -0.03
C PRO A 149 -19.71 -6.93 -0.46
N ASP A 150 -18.45 -7.28 -0.71
CA ASP A 150 -18.05 -8.50 -1.43
C ASP A 150 -17.94 -9.74 -0.52
N GLY A 151 -18.60 -9.72 0.65
CA GLY A 151 -18.82 -10.91 1.48
C GLY A 151 -17.68 -11.31 2.40
N ALA A 152 -16.65 -10.47 2.55
CA ALA A 152 -15.59 -10.68 3.54
C ALA A 152 -16.08 -10.34 4.97
N PRO A 153 -15.45 -10.89 6.01
CA PRO A 153 -15.85 -10.66 7.39
C PRO A 153 -15.92 -9.19 7.79
N PHE A 154 -14.98 -8.37 7.31
CA PHE A 154 -14.89 -6.95 7.68
C PHE A 154 -15.24 -6.05 6.50
N PRO A 155 -16.50 -5.58 6.40
CA PRO A 155 -16.91 -4.73 5.28
C PRO A 155 -16.26 -3.34 5.32
N ASP A 156 -16.06 -2.78 6.51
CA ASP A 156 -15.60 -1.40 6.69
C ASP A 156 -14.84 -1.20 8.01
N ILE A 157 -14.21 -0.03 8.17
CA ILE A 157 -13.45 0.34 9.37
C ILE A 157 -14.34 0.43 10.62
N ARG A 158 -15.64 0.68 10.47
CA ARG A 158 -16.58 0.74 11.60
C ARG A 158 -16.73 -0.64 12.20
N LYS A 159 -16.81 -1.68 11.34
CA LYS A 159 -16.88 -3.08 11.82
C LYS A 159 -15.57 -3.51 12.49
N VAL A 160 -14.42 -3.12 11.95
CA VAL A 160 -13.13 -3.34 12.60
C VAL A 160 -13.11 -2.69 13.99
N ALA A 161 -13.48 -1.41 14.08
CA ALA A 161 -13.49 -0.68 15.36
C ALA A 161 -14.51 -1.23 16.37
N GLU A 162 -15.68 -1.71 15.90
CA GLU A 162 -16.69 -2.37 16.72
C GLU A 162 -16.18 -3.67 17.33
N MET A 163 -15.50 -4.49 16.53
CA MET A 163 -15.01 -5.81 16.92
C MET A 163 -13.75 -5.74 17.78
N VAL A 164 -12.77 -4.95 17.38
CA VAL A 164 -11.48 -4.81 18.09
C VAL A 164 -11.64 -4.00 19.37
N LYS A 165 -12.52 -3.00 19.42
CA LYS A 165 -12.85 -2.10 20.55
C LYS A 165 -11.71 -1.21 21.03
N ASP A 166 -10.50 -1.75 21.21
CA ASP A 166 -9.32 -0.99 21.65
C ASP A 166 -8.24 -0.97 20.55
N PRO A 167 -7.94 0.19 19.98
CA PRO A 167 -6.88 0.31 18.95
C PRO A 167 -5.47 0.06 19.51
N GLY A 168 -5.31 0.01 20.84
CA GLY A 168 -4.05 -0.32 21.51
C GLY A 168 -3.67 -1.80 21.46
N LEU A 169 -4.59 -2.68 21.02
CA LEU A 169 -4.34 -4.11 20.93
C LEU A 169 -3.48 -4.55 19.74
N GLY A 170 -3.00 -3.60 18.91
CA GLY A 170 -2.16 -3.90 17.75
C GLY A 170 -2.90 -4.51 16.56
N VAL A 171 -4.24 -4.52 16.60
CA VAL A 171 -5.10 -4.87 15.48
C VAL A 171 -5.83 -3.61 15.00
N GLY A 172 -5.67 -3.29 13.74
CA GLY A 172 -6.26 -2.11 13.10
C GLY A 172 -6.83 -2.46 11.73
N CYS A 173 -6.88 -1.48 10.84
CA CYS A 173 -7.53 -1.57 9.54
C CYS A 173 -6.55 -1.19 8.42
N CYS A 174 -6.45 -2.02 7.40
CA CYS A 174 -6.09 -1.60 6.06
C CYS A 174 -7.40 -1.14 5.41
N MET A 175 -7.61 0.17 5.40
CA MET A 175 -8.86 0.77 4.93
C MET A 175 -8.85 0.87 3.40
N ASP A 176 -9.71 0.08 2.75
CA ASP A 176 -9.89 0.16 1.32
C ASP A 176 -10.95 1.22 0.97
N LEU A 177 -10.51 2.29 0.33
CA LEU A 177 -11.35 3.46 0.08
C LEU A 177 -12.39 3.22 -1.02
N GLY A 178 -12.10 2.39 -2.02
CA GLY A 178 -13.05 2.02 -3.06
C GLY A 178 -14.21 1.20 -2.48
N HIS A 179 -13.90 0.21 -1.65
CA HIS A 179 -14.93 -0.56 -0.97
C HIS A 179 -15.79 0.32 -0.04
N CYS A 180 -15.19 1.31 0.64
CA CYS A 180 -15.94 2.28 1.44
C CYS A 180 -16.94 3.10 0.59
N VAL A 181 -16.51 3.57 -0.59
CA VAL A 181 -17.39 4.30 -1.52
C VAL A 181 -18.57 3.44 -1.98
N ARG A 182 -18.32 2.18 -2.34
CA ARG A 182 -19.36 1.24 -2.75
C ARG A 182 -20.39 0.99 -1.64
N MET A 183 -20.01 1.17 -0.38
CA MET A 183 -20.90 1.13 0.78
C MET A 183 -21.61 2.46 1.07
N GLY A 184 -21.39 3.49 0.26
CA GLY A 184 -21.95 4.82 0.46
C GLY A 184 -21.38 5.59 1.65
N GLU A 185 -20.13 5.36 2.01
CA GLU A 185 -19.48 5.93 3.18
C GLU A 185 -18.89 7.32 2.90
N ASP A 186 -18.87 8.16 3.92
CA ASP A 186 -18.10 9.41 3.93
C ASP A 186 -16.67 9.10 4.40
N ILE A 187 -15.81 8.76 3.43
CA ILE A 187 -14.43 8.37 3.67
C ILE A 187 -13.68 9.41 4.53
N ALA A 188 -13.78 10.69 4.18
CA ALA A 188 -13.05 11.75 4.87
C ALA A 188 -13.49 11.94 6.32
N LYS A 189 -14.75 11.64 6.64
CA LYS A 189 -15.30 11.63 8.00
C LYS A 189 -14.81 10.40 8.75
N ASP A 190 -14.84 9.22 8.13
CA ASP A 190 -14.43 7.98 8.78
C ASP A 190 -12.92 7.95 9.05
N ILE A 191 -12.08 8.45 8.14
CA ILE A 191 -10.64 8.67 8.40
C ILE A 191 -10.43 9.47 9.69
N LYS A 192 -11.12 10.58 9.86
CA LYS A 192 -10.99 11.44 11.07
C LYS A 192 -11.49 10.75 12.32
N LYS A 193 -12.64 10.07 12.22
CA LYS A 193 -13.31 9.42 13.35
C LYS A 193 -12.52 8.20 13.84
N TYR A 194 -12.07 7.37 12.91
CA TYR A 194 -11.41 6.09 13.22
C TYR A 194 -9.88 6.14 13.10
N ARG A 195 -9.27 7.32 13.15
CA ARG A 195 -7.83 7.55 12.93
C ARG A 195 -6.87 6.60 13.68
N LYS A 196 -7.28 6.11 14.85
CA LYS A 196 -6.45 5.22 15.68
C LYS A 196 -6.43 3.77 15.19
N TRP A 197 -7.43 3.39 14.39
CA TRP A 197 -7.53 2.06 13.80
C TRP A 197 -6.93 2.00 12.39
N ILE A 198 -6.59 3.12 11.75
CA ILE A 198 -6.00 3.14 10.41
C ILE A 198 -4.53 2.80 10.51
N TYR A 199 -4.16 1.61 10.03
CA TYR A 199 -2.80 1.11 10.00
C TYR A 199 -2.22 1.14 8.61
N ASP A 200 -3.04 0.85 7.58
CA ASP A 200 -2.68 0.91 6.17
C ASP A 200 -3.87 1.42 5.34
N ILE A 201 -3.63 1.80 4.09
CA ILE A 201 -4.65 2.31 3.18
C ILE A 201 -4.47 1.72 1.80
N HIS A 202 -5.55 1.11 1.28
CA HIS A 202 -5.71 0.89 -0.14
C HIS A 202 -6.58 1.99 -0.74
N ILE A 203 -6.02 2.71 -1.72
CA ILE A 203 -6.73 3.79 -2.42
C ILE A 203 -7.07 3.31 -3.83
N LYS A 204 -8.33 3.49 -4.21
CA LYS A 204 -8.84 3.22 -5.55
C LYS A 204 -10.03 4.12 -5.85
N ASP A 205 -10.36 4.30 -7.12
CA ASP A 205 -11.56 5.01 -7.57
C ASP A 205 -12.61 4.01 -8.09
N GLU A 206 -13.85 4.39 -8.01
CA GLU A 206 -14.99 3.55 -8.38
C GLU A 206 -15.90 4.28 -9.35
N SER A 207 -16.52 3.54 -10.28
CA SER A 207 -17.43 4.10 -11.29
C SER A 207 -18.70 4.73 -10.68
N GLU A 208 -19.15 4.20 -9.54
CA GLU A 208 -20.32 4.68 -8.81
C GLU A 208 -20.27 4.32 -7.33
N ALA A 209 -20.96 5.12 -6.50
CA ALA A 209 -21.03 4.92 -5.05
C ALA A 209 -22.18 3.96 -4.69
N THR A 210 -22.21 2.78 -5.31
CA THR A 210 -23.20 1.72 -5.08
C THR A 210 -22.52 0.36 -5.04
N LEU A 211 -23.25 -0.69 -4.64
CA LEU A 211 -22.74 -2.06 -4.63
C LEU A 211 -22.29 -2.55 -6.03
N ALA A 212 -22.76 -1.90 -7.10
CA ALA A 212 -22.41 -2.21 -8.49
C ALA A 212 -21.14 -1.48 -8.99
N GLY A 213 -20.59 -0.57 -8.19
CA GLY A 213 -19.37 0.17 -8.51
C GLY A 213 -18.23 -0.75 -8.95
N GLN A 214 -17.49 -0.33 -9.96
CA GLN A 214 -16.35 -1.03 -10.52
C GLN A 214 -15.11 -0.12 -10.44
N THR A 215 -13.96 -0.69 -10.17
CA THR A 215 -12.70 0.06 -10.11
C THR A 215 -12.43 0.81 -11.41
N MET A 216 -12.05 2.07 -11.27
CA MET A 216 -11.69 2.96 -12.37
C MET A 216 -10.27 3.54 -12.14
N GLU A 217 -9.71 4.12 -13.20
CA GLU A 217 -8.55 5.00 -13.06
C GLU A 217 -8.90 6.17 -12.14
N MET A 218 -7.99 6.53 -11.24
CA MET A 218 -8.24 7.65 -10.30
C MET A 218 -8.53 8.95 -11.06
N GLY A 219 -9.63 9.59 -10.67
CA GLY A 219 -10.13 10.81 -11.29
C GLY A 219 -11.14 10.57 -12.41
N HIS A 220 -11.39 9.32 -12.81
CA HIS A 220 -12.45 8.95 -13.75
C HIS A 220 -13.72 8.44 -13.06
N GLY A 221 -13.61 8.14 -11.77
CA GLY A 221 -14.72 7.66 -10.94
C GLY A 221 -15.40 8.76 -10.14
N VAL A 222 -16.04 8.35 -9.04
CA VAL A 222 -16.88 9.23 -8.23
C VAL A 222 -16.20 9.72 -6.95
N VAL A 223 -14.97 9.29 -6.66
CA VAL A 223 -14.29 9.63 -5.40
C VAL A 223 -13.69 11.04 -5.48
N ASP A 224 -14.12 11.93 -4.58
CA ASP A 224 -13.40 13.20 -4.37
C ASP A 224 -12.19 12.96 -3.44
N PHE A 225 -11.00 12.87 -4.01
CA PHE A 225 -9.78 12.60 -3.26
C PHE A 225 -9.24 13.80 -2.48
N LYS A 226 -9.65 15.02 -2.79
CA LYS A 226 -9.15 16.22 -2.07
C LYS A 226 -9.54 16.22 -0.59
N PRO A 227 -10.81 15.98 -0.20
CA PRO A 227 -11.19 15.81 1.20
C PRO A 227 -10.48 14.62 1.88
N VAL A 228 -10.27 13.53 1.15
CA VAL A 228 -9.57 12.33 1.65
C VAL A 228 -8.13 12.68 2.03
N VAL A 229 -7.35 13.25 1.12
CA VAL A 229 -5.97 13.65 1.37
C VAL A 229 -5.87 14.68 2.50
N LYS A 230 -6.78 15.67 2.55
CA LYS A 230 -6.84 16.63 3.66
C LYS A 230 -7.13 15.94 5.00
N ALA A 231 -7.99 14.91 5.01
CA ALA A 231 -8.27 14.15 6.22
C ALA A 231 -7.04 13.36 6.69
N LEU A 232 -6.31 12.70 5.78
CA LEU A 232 -5.07 11.98 6.07
C LEU A 232 -3.99 12.91 6.65
N ARG A 233 -3.80 14.09 6.05
CA ARG A 233 -2.90 15.11 6.62
C ARG A 233 -3.32 15.55 8.02
N LYS A 234 -4.61 15.82 8.20
CA LYS A 234 -5.16 16.27 9.49
C LYS A 234 -4.92 15.24 10.61
N ILE A 235 -4.99 13.97 10.32
CA ILE A 235 -4.70 12.91 11.31
C ILE A 235 -3.20 12.61 11.46
N GLY A 236 -2.35 13.20 10.62
CA GLY A 236 -0.90 12.96 10.62
C GLY A 236 -0.52 11.56 10.13
N TYR A 237 -1.26 10.99 9.18
CA TYR A 237 -0.96 9.67 8.62
C TYR A 237 0.45 9.64 8.00
N LYS A 238 1.23 8.61 8.33
CA LYS A 238 2.62 8.43 7.89
C LYS A 238 2.89 7.08 7.22
N GLY A 239 1.84 6.25 7.08
CA GLY A 239 1.93 4.97 6.38
C GLY A 239 2.00 5.14 4.87
N VAL A 240 1.97 4.02 4.18
CA VAL A 240 1.89 3.97 2.72
C VAL A 240 0.44 4.20 2.28
N ILE A 241 0.24 5.00 1.23
CA ILE A 241 -1.02 5.04 0.49
C ILE A 241 -0.81 4.14 -0.72
N SER A 242 -1.38 2.94 -0.68
CA SER A 242 -1.16 1.90 -1.67
C SER A 242 -2.30 1.89 -2.68
N PHE A 243 -1.99 2.26 -3.93
CA PHE A 243 -2.99 2.22 -5.00
C PHE A 243 -3.31 0.78 -5.39
N GLU A 244 -4.59 0.41 -5.42
CA GLU A 244 -5.04 -0.90 -5.85
C GLU A 244 -5.91 -0.80 -7.10
N PHE A 245 -5.45 -1.42 -8.21
CA PHE A 245 -6.12 -1.40 -9.49
C PHE A 245 -6.72 -2.77 -9.81
N GLU A 246 -8.03 -2.87 -9.85
CA GLU A 246 -8.73 -4.14 -10.05
C GLU A 246 -9.37 -4.26 -11.42
N LYS A 247 -9.50 -3.16 -12.19
CA LYS A 247 -10.21 -3.07 -13.47
C LYS A 247 -9.66 -4.05 -14.50
N ASP A 248 -8.36 -4.08 -14.71
CA ASP A 248 -7.72 -5.00 -15.65
C ASP A 248 -6.41 -5.56 -15.07
N GLY A 249 -6.43 -6.84 -14.72
CA GLY A 249 -5.26 -7.54 -14.19
C GLY A 249 -4.28 -8.02 -15.26
N ASN A 250 -4.67 -7.98 -16.55
CA ASN A 250 -3.82 -8.40 -17.66
C ASN A 250 -3.10 -7.24 -18.33
N ASP A 251 -3.63 -6.02 -18.20
CA ASP A 251 -2.98 -4.78 -18.68
C ASP A 251 -3.23 -3.62 -17.70
N PRO A 252 -2.64 -3.66 -16.48
CA PRO A 252 -2.85 -2.63 -15.47
C PRO A 252 -1.97 -1.38 -15.68
N HIS A 253 -0.94 -1.44 -16.52
CA HIS A 253 0.15 -0.46 -16.53
C HIS A 253 -0.31 0.96 -16.78
N GLN A 254 -1.13 1.16 -17.82
CA GLN A 254 -1.63 2.48 -18.18
C GLN A 254 -2.51 3.06 -17.08
N GLY A 255 -3.44 2.26 -16.56
CA GLY A 255 -4.35 2.67 -15.50
C GLY A 255 -3.63 2.98 -14.18
N VAL A 256 -2.62 2.17 -13.83
CA VAL A 256 -1.79 2.43 -12.64
C VAL A 256 -0.96 3.71 -12.82
N ALA A 257 -0.30 3.91 -13.97
CA ALA A 257 0.51 5.09 -14.22
C ALA A 257 -0.32 6.38 -14.18
N GLU A 258 -1.49 6.38 -14.82
CA GLU A 258 -2.44 7.50 -14.84
C GLU A 258 -2.93 7.82 -13.41
N SER A 259 -3.33 6.80 -12.67
CA SER A 259 -3.84 6.95 -11.31
C SER A 259 -2.78 7.48 -10.34
N ILE A 260 -1.55 7.00 -10.41
CA ILE A 260 -0.43 7.52 -9.61
C ILE A 260 -0.12 8.98 -9.98
N GLY A 261 -0.17 9.33 -11.28
CA GLY A 261 -0.01 10.71 -11.72
C GLY A 261 -1.10 11.63 -11.18
N TYR A 262 -2.36 11.17 -11.24
CA TYR A 262 -3.50 11.90 -10.68
C TYR A 262 -3.36 12.08 -9.16
N LEU A 263 -3.03 11.02 -8.41
CA LEU A 263 -2.82 11.08 -6.97
C LEU A 263 -1.75 12.11 -6.60
N ARG A 264 -0.63 12.14 -7.29
CA ARG A 264 0.43 13.15 -7.12
C ARG A 264 -0.10 14.57 -7.32
N GLY A 265 -0.91 14.79 -8.36
CA GLY A 265 -1.56 16.07 -8.61
C GLY A 265 -2.51 16.49 -7.49
N VAL A 266 -3.29 15.55 -6.93
CA VAL A 266 -4.17 15.80 -5.77
C VAL A 266 -3.34 16.15 -4.54
N LEU A 267 -2.26 15.41 -4.27
CA LEU A 267 -1.36 15.68 -3.16
C LEU A 267 -0.74 17.09 -3.27
N ASP A 268 -0.30 17.50 -4.44
CA ASP A 268 0.24 18.85 -4.67
C ASP A 268 -0.81 19.95 -4.51
N SER A 269 -2.01 19.73 -5.05
CA SER A 269 -3.09 20.74 -5.03
C SER A 269 -3.73 20.94 -3.66
N THR A 270 -3.40 20.11 -2.67
CA THR A 270 -4.01 20.12 -1.33
C THR A 270 -3.03 20.51 -0.22
N LYS A 271 -1.81 20.91 -0.57
CA LYS A 271 -0.78 21.43 0.37
C LYS A 271 -1.20 22.71 1.09
#